data_4248eabad41e39d17e6e4753f19add65
#
_entry.id   4248eabad41e39d17e6e4753f19add65
#
_cell.length_a   1.000
_cell.length_b   1.000
_cell.length_c   1.000
_cell.angle_alpha   90.00
_cell.angle_beta   90.00
_cell.angle_gamma   90.00
#
_symmetry.space_group_name_H-M   'P 1'
#
loop_
_entity.id
_entity.type
_entity.pdbx_description
1 polymer ?
#
loop_
_entity_poly.entity_id
_entity_poly.type
_entity_poly.pdbx_seq_one_letter_code
_entity_poly.pdbx_strand_id
1 'polypeptide(L)'
;PPTLIIADIPGIIEGASDGKGLGFQFLRHVERTRALLHLVDVSLPDEDPVTQWRIIRDELASYGEGLEERDTLLVATKVESEESEKRAQALFEAAGLTDGLMISSVTGRGLEALRHRLFALTYPEVSDF
;
A
#
# COMPACT_ATOMS: atom_id res chain seq x y z
N PRO A 1 5.17 13.16 21.62
CA PRO A 1 5.45 12.20 20.55
C PRO A 1 4.91 12.69 19.22
N PRO A 2 5.53 12.29 18.13
CA PRO A 2 5.05 12.70 16.82
C PRO A 2 3.68 12.11 16.51
N THR A 3 2.89 12.84 15.74
CA THR A 3 1.57 12.41 15.32
C THR A 3 1.61 11.95 13.89
N LEU A 4 0.97 10.81 13.62
CA LEU A 4 0.84 10.27 12.28
C LEU A 4 -0.55 10.58 11.75
N ILE A 5 -0.59 11.21 10.58
CA ILE A 5 -1.86 11.51 9.90
C ILE A 5 -1.97 10.64 8.68
N ILE A 6 -3.04 9.85 8.62
CA ILE A 6 -3.31 8.95 7.49
C ILE A 6 -4.57 9.43 6.80
N ALA A 7 -4.48 9.68 5.49
CA ALA A 7 -5.63 10.06 4.68
C ALA A 7 -6.00 8.88 3.77
N ASP A 8 -7.27 8.49 3.81
CA ASP A 8 -7.77 7.47 2.90
C ASP A 8 -7.99 8.08 1.53
N ILE A 9 -7.51 7.39 0.48
CA ILE A 9 -7.67 7.85 -0.90
C ILE A 9 -8.35 6.72 -1.67
N PRO A 10 -9.67 6.59 -1.54
CA PRO A 10 -10.41 5.56 -2.25
C PRO A 10 -10.55 5.90 -3.72
N GLY A 11 -10.79 4.91 -4.54
CA GLY A 11 -11.17 5.12 -5.92
C GLY A 11 -10.03 5.32 -6.91
N ILE A 12 -8.80 4.94 -6.58
CA ILE A 12 -7.76 4.83 -7.60
C ILE A 12 -8.11 3.61 -8.44
N ILE A 13 -8.40 3.84 -9.71
CA ILE A 13 -8.84 2.79 -10.62
C ILE A 13 -8.04 2.86 -11.91
N GLU A 14 -8.09 1.78 -12.69
CA GLU A 14 -7.46 1.72 -13.98
C GLU A 14 -7.94 2.87 -14.86
N GLY A 15 -6.99 3.56 -15.50
CA GLY A 15 -7.29 4.71 -16.33
C GLY A 15 -7.35 6.04 -15.60
N ALA A 16 -7.11 6.05 -14.30
CA ALA A 16 -7.17 7.28 -13.50
C ALA A 16 -6.15 8.32 -13.97
N SER A 17 -4.96 7.86 -14.38
CA SER A 17 -3.89 8.75 -14.83
C SER A 17 -4.20 9.46 -16.13
N ASP A 18 -5.20 8.99 -16.88
CA ASP A 18 -5.60 9.61 -18.15
C ASP A 18 -6.45 10.87 -17.96
N GLY A 19 -6.59 11.33 -16.74
CA GLY A 19 -7.33 12.56 -16.43
C GLY A 19 -8.83 12.36 -16.43
N LYS A 20 -9.30 11.12 -16.31
CA LYS A 20 -10.72 10.81 -16.37
C LYS A 20 -11.29 10.52 -14.98
N GLY A 21 -12.42 11.13 -14.72
CA GLY A 21 -13.22 10.82 -13.56
C GLY A 21 -12.59 11.10 -12.23
N LEU A 22 -13.12 10.45 -11.23
CA LEU A 22 -12.80 10.68 -9.83
C LEU A 22 -11.37 10.21 -9.48
N GLY A 23 -10.89 9.16 -10.13
CA GLY A 23 -9.55 8.62 -9.85
C GLY A 23 -8.44 9.62 -10.11
N PHE A 24 -8.55 10.43 -11.17
CA PHE A 24 -7.56 11.45 -11.47
C PHE A 24 -7.48 12.48 -10.34
N GLN A 25 -8.61 12.88 -9.77
CA GLN A 25 -8.62 13.83 -8.66
C GLN A 25 -7.96 13.25 -7.43
N PHE A 26 -8.12 11.96 -7.16
CA PHE A 26 -7.48 11.31 -6.04
C PHE A 26 -5.97 11.26 -6.23
N LEU A 27 -5.50 11.03 -7.46
CA LEU A 27 -4.06 11.06 -7.74
C LEU A 27 -3.45 12.43 -7.42
N ARG A 28 -4.19 13.50 -7.66
CA ARG A 28 -3.74 14.84 -7.30
C ARG A 28 -3.61 15.02 -5.78
N HIS A 29 -4.46 14.35 -5.01
CA HIS A 29 -4.31 14.34 -3.56
C HIS A 29 -3.09 13.54 -3.13
N VAL A 30 -2.80 12.44 -3.81
CA VAL A 30 -1.62 11.61 -3.53
C VAL A 30 -0.34 12.42 -3.66
N GLU A 31 -0.26 13.36 -4.61
CA GLU A 31 0.91 14.22 -4.79
C GLU A 31 1.33 14.93 -3.51
N ARG A 32 0.39 15.21 -2.63
CA ARG A 32 0.64 15.97 -1.41
C ARG A 32 1.08 15.13 -0.22
N THR A 33 1.12 13.81 -0.40
CA THR A 33 1.50 12.92 0.69
C THR A 33 3.01 12.80 0.79
N ARG A 34 3.50 12.53 2.00
CA ARG A 34 4.93 12.33 2.25
C ARG A 34 5.35 10.93 1.85
N ALA A 35 4.49 9.96 2.10
CA ALA A 35 4.73 8.56 1.80
C ALA A 35 3.40 7.88 1.50
N LEU A 36 3.45 6.71 0.90
CA LEU A 36 2.26 5.96 0.51
C LEU A 36 2.16 4.67 1.31
N LEU A 37 0.94 4.36 1.73
CA LEU A 37 0.62 3.07 2.32
C LEU A 37 -0.29 2.35 1.33
N HIS A 38 0.25 1.29 0.71
CA HIS A 38 -0.50 0.53 -0.30
C HIS A 38 -1.00 -0.77 0.32
N LEU A 39 -2.29 -0.85 0.56
CA LEU A 39 -2.92 -2.02 1.16
C LEU A 39 -3.51 -2.91 0.07
N VAL A 40 -3.18 -4.20 0.11
CA VAL A 40 -3.73 -5.17 -0.84
C VAL A 40 -4.43 -6.27 -0.05
N ASP A 41 -5.73 -6.44 -0.30
CA ASP A 41 -6.54 -7.49 0.30
C ASP A 41 -6.23 -8.81 -0.39
N VAL A 42 -5.63 -9.76 0.33
CA VAL A 42 -5.24 -11.05 -0.24
C VAL A 42 -6.26 -12.15 0.04
N SER A 43 -7.39 -11.80 0.64
CA SER A 43 -8.43 -12.78 0.99
C SER A 43 -9.44 -13.03 -0.13
N LEU A 44 -9.48 -12.18 -1.15
CA LEU A 44 -10.49 -12.25 -2.20
C LEU A 44 -10.17 -13.37 -3.20
N PRO A 45 -11.01 -14.42 -3.29
CA PRO A 45 -10.65 -15.59 -4.10
C PRO A 45 -10.62 -15.35 -5.59
N ASP A 46 -11.40 -14.37 -6.07
CA ASP A 46 -11.52 -14.10 -7.50
C ASP A 46 -10.60 -12.98 -7.98
N GLU A 47 -9.76 -12.44 -7.11
CA GLU A 47 -8.83 -11.37 -7.46
C GLU A 47 -7.40 -11.79 -7.19
N ASP A 48 -6.53 -11.53 -8.17
CA ASP A 48 -5.10 -11.78 -8.02
C ASP A 48 -4.43 -10.58 -7.37
N PRO A 49 -3.85 -10.73 -6.16
CA PRO A 49 -3.21 -9.61 -5.48
C PRO A 49 -2.08 -8.95 -6.28
N VAL A 50 -1.33 -9.74 -7.05
CA VAL A 50 -0.25 -9.21 -7.90
C VAL A 50 -0.82 -8.28 -8.96
N THR A 51 -1.92 -8.69 -9.59
CA THR A 51 -2.59 -7.89 -10.61
C THR A 51 -3.12 -6.59 -9.99
N GLN A 52 -3.77 -6.67 -8.83
CA GLN A 52 -4.29 -5.49 -8.15
C GLN A 52 -3.18 -4.51 -7.80
N TRP A 53 -2.07 -5.02 -7.29
CA TRP A 53 -0.91 -4.20 -6.96
C TRP A 53 -0.34 -3.51 -8.21
N ARG A 54 -0.20 -4.25 -9.32
CA ARG A 54 0.35 -3.69 -10.56
C ARG A 54 -0.52 -2.60 -11.16
N ILE A 55 -1.84 -2.77 -11.12
CA ILE A 55 -2.75 -1.74 -11.64
C ILE A 55 -2.48 -0.40 -10.97
N ILE A 56 -2.38 -0.40 -9.64
CA ILE A 56 -2.12 0.83 -8.89
C ILE A 56 -0.73 1.37 -9.18
N ARG A 57 0.28 0.51 -9.24
CA ARG A 57 1.64 0.94 -9.56
C ARG A 57 1.72 1.58 -10.95
N ASP A 58 1.06 0.96 -11.91
CA ASP A 58 1.05 1.48 -13.28
C ASP A 58 0.34 2.83 -13.36
N GLU A 59 -0.76 3.01 -12.63
CA GLU A 59 -1.46 4.28 -12.60
C GLU A 59 -0.61 5.38 -11.98
N LEU A 60 0.10 5.07 -10.90
CA LEU A 60 1.01 6.03 -10.27
C LEU A 60 2.14 6.42 -11.23
N ALA A 61 2.72 5.45 -11.93
CA ALA A 61 3.78 5.72 -12.89
C ALA A 61 3.29 6.55 -14.06
N SER A 62 2.09 6.24 -14.58
CA SER A 62 1.51 6.95 -15.72
C SER A 62 1.12 8.38 -15.39
N TYR A 63 0.73 8.64 -14.14
CA TYR A 63 0.40 9.99 -13.72
C TYR A 63 1.64 10.89 -13.79
N GLY A 64 2.81 10.35 -13.50
CA GLY A 64 4.06 11.10 -13.46
C GLY A 64 4.26 11.75 -12.10
N GLU A 65 4.90 12.92 -12.07
CA GLU A 65 5.16 13.68 -10.85
C GLU A 65 5.97 12.91 -9.79
N GLY A 66 6.62 11.81 -10.19
CA GLY A 66 7.47 11.01 -9.30
C GLY A 66 6.71 10.16 -8.30
N LEU A 67 5.41 9.92 -8.52
CA LEU A 67 4.60 9.15 -7.56
C LEU A 67 5.07 7.71 -7.41
N GLU A 68 5.52 7.07 -8.49
CA GLU A 68 6.01 5.70 -8.43
C GLU A 68 7.34 5.57 -7.67
N GLU A 69 8.04 6.68 -7.49
CA GLU A 69 9.30 6.71 -6.76
C GLU A 69 9.12 7.12 -5.30
N ARG A 70 7.90 7.49 -4.91
CA ARG A 70 7.63 7.90 -3.54
C ARG A 70 7.75 6.71 -2.60
N ASP A 71 8.30 6.96 -1.41
CA ASP A 71 8.41 5.91 -0.39
C ASP A 71 7.05 5.25 -0.17
N THR A 72 6.99 3.94 -0.35
CA THR A 72 5.75 3.20 -0.27
C THR A 72 5.92 1.99 0.63
N LEU A 73 4.99 1.82 1.57
CA LEU A 73 4.90 0.62 2.38
C LEU A 73 3.79 -0.25 1.81
N LEU A 74 4.17 -1.42 1.27
CA LEU A 74 3.21 -2.38 0.74
C LEU A 74 2.82 -3.36 1.83
N VAL A 75 1.53 -3.50 2.07
CA VAL A 75 1.00 -4.33 3.15
C VAL A 75 -0.09 -5.25 2.60
N ALA A 76 0.02 -6.54 2.90
CA ALA A 76 -1.04 -7.49 2.59
C ALA A 76 -2.02 -7.51 3.77
N THR A 77 -3.30 -7.29 3.48
CA THR A 77 -4.34 -7.25 4.52
C THR A 77 -5.18 -8.51 4.50
N LYS A 78 -5.85 -8.77 5.62
CA LYS A 78 -6.74 -9.93 5.81
C LYS A 78 -6.00 -11.26 5.65
N VAL A 79 -4.79 -11.31 6.19
CA VAL A 79 -3.96 -12.52 6.15
C VAL A 79 -4.35 -13.40 7.33
N GLU A 80 -5.35 -14.27 7.10
CA GLU A 80 -6.00 -15.06 8.16
C GLU A 80 -6.04 -16.56 7.87
N SER A 81 -5.43 -17.00 6.78
CA SER A 81 -5.40 -18.41 6.39
C SER A 81 -4.07 -18.74 5.71
N GLU A 82 -3.79 -20.03 5.55
CA GLU A 82 -2.60 -20.44 4.81
C GLU A 82 -2.64 -19.98 3.36
N GLU A 83 -3.83 -20.01 2.75
CA GLU A 83 -3.98 -19.58 1.37
C GLU A 83 -3.71 -18.09 1.23
N SER A 84 -4.27 -17.26 2.12
CA SER A 84 -4.02 -15.82 2.08
C SER A 84 -2.55 -15.51 2.35
N GLU A 85 -1.90 -16.28 3.21
CA GLU A 85 -0.48 -16.10 3.47
C GLU A 85 0.37 -16.40 2.23
N LYS A 86 0.03 -17.47 1.49
CA LYS A 86 0.71 -17.79 0.24
C LYS A 86 0.52 -16.72 -0.81
N ARG A 87 -0.68 -16.17 -0.89
CA ARG A 87 -1.00 -15.08 -1.82
C ARG A 87 -0.24 -13.81 -1.46
N ALA A 88 -0.10 -13.52 -0.17
CA ALA A 88 0.72 -12.40 0.30
C ALA A 88 2.18 -12.60 -0.07
N GLN A 89 2.70 -13.81 0.11
CA GLN A 89 4.08 -14.11 -0.25
C GLN A 89 4.33 -13.92 -1.75
N ALA A 90 3.40 -14.36 -2.59
CA ALA A 90 3.49 -14.16 -4.03
C ALA A 90 3.49 -12.68 -4.39
N LEU A 91 2.68 -11.89 -3.70
CA LEU A 91 2.65 -10.44 -3.89
C LEU A 91 4.00 -9.81 -3.58
N PHE A 92 4.57 -10.15 -2.43
CA PHE A 92 5.86 -9.58 -2.02
C PHE A 92 6.99 -10.01 -2.95
N GLU A 93 6.95 -11.25 -3.41
CA GLU A 93 7.93 -11.75 -4.37
C GLU A 93 7.87 -10.97 -5.67
N ALA A 94 6.66 -10.73 -6.18
CA ALA A 94 6.48 -9.93 -7.39
C ALA A 94 6.96 -8.50 -7.21
N ALA A 95 6.82 -7.96 -6.00
CA ALA A 95 7.26 -6.60 -5.67
C ALA A 95 8.75 -6.52 -5.31
N GLY A 96 9.45 -7.66 -5.25
CA GLY A 96 10.87 -7.68 -4.89
C GLY A 96 11.16 -7.46 -3.42
N LEU A 97 10.21 -7.74 -2.56
CA LEU A 97 10.34 -7.53 -1.10
C LEU A 97 10.62 -8.85 -0.39
N THR A 98 11.59 -8.84 0.53
CA THR A 98 11.93 -10.01 1.33
C THR A 98 11.27 -10.00 2.71
N ASP A 99 10.87 -8.84 3.18
CA ASP A 99 10.32 -8.65 4.51
C ASP A 99 8.94 -7.96 4.47
N GLY A 100 8.10 -8.40 3.54
CA GLY A 100 6.76 -7.84 3.38
C GLY A 100 5.91 -7.99 4.63
N LEU A 101 5.07 -6.99 4.87
CA LEU A 101 4.25 -6.94 6.08
C LEU A 101 2.86 -7.52 5.82
N MET A 102 2.49 -8.50 6.63
CA MET A 102 1.17 -9.14 6.60
C MET A 102 0.40 -8.73 7.83
N ILE A 103 -0.83 -8.29 7.66
CA ILE A 103 -1.67 -7.87 8.80
C ILE A 103 -3.05 -8.49 8.76
N SER A 104 -3.68 -8.51 9.93
CA SER A 104 -5.09 -8.86 10.09
C SER A 104 -5.67 -8.06 11.25
N SER A 105 -6.70 -7.27 10.99
CA SER A 105 -7.39 -6.54 12.05
C SER A 105 -8.22 -7.48 12.93
N VAL A 106 -8.59 -8.64 12.42
CA VAL A 106 -9.37 -9.63 13.17
C VAL A 106 -8.50 -10.32 14.24
N THR A 107 -7.30 -10.73 13.85
CA THR A 107 -6.40 -11.45 14.77
C THR A 107 -5.41 -10.53 15.49
N GLY A 108 -5.24 -9.32 15.02
CA GLY A 108 -4.21 -8.40 15.52
C GLY A 108 -2.83 -8.64 14.93
N ARG A 109 -2.70 -9.61 14.03
CA ARG A 109 -1.41 -9.94 13.41
C ARG A 109 -0.80 -8.73 12.72
N GLY A 110 0.46 -8.46 13.02
CA GLY A 110 1.27 -7.47 12.32
C GLY A 110 0.92 -6.01 12.59
N LEU A 111 -0.11 -5.72 13.39
CA LEU A 111 -0.55 -4.33 13.59
C LEU A 111 0.50 -3.48 14.32
N GLU A 112 1.18 -4.05 15.29
CA GLU A 112 2.24 -3.31 15.99
C GLU A 112 3.42 -3.05 15.06
N ALA A 113 3.81 -4.03 14.26
CA ALA A 113 4.86 -3.85 13.25
C ALA A 113 4.47 -2.79 12.22
N LEU A 114 3.20 -2.77 11.81
CA LEU A 114 2.70 -1.75 10.90
C LEU A 114 2.86 -0.36 11.50
N ARG A 115 2.48 -0.18 12.75
CA ARG A 115 2.61 1.10 13.44
C ARG A 115 4.05 1.57 13.45
N HIS A 116 4.98 0.70 13.83
CA HIS A 116 6.41 1.03 13.88
C HIS A 116 6.95 1.42 12.51
N ARG A 117 6.58 0.67 11.48
CA ARG A 117 7.09 0.94 10.13
C ARG A 117 6.51 2.23 9.55
N LEU A 118 5.26 2.56 9.86
CA LEU A 118 4.67 3.82 9.43
C LEU A 118 5.37 5.01 10.06
N PHE A 119 5.69 4.94 11.35
CA PHE A 119 6.42 6.02 11.99
C PHE A 119 7.83 6.16 11.43
N ALA A 120 8.53 5.05 11.21
CA ALA A 120 9.87 5.08 10.63
C ALA A 120 9.87 5.69 9.24
N LEU A 121 8.86 5.39 8.43
CA LEU A 121 8.74 5.91 7.07
C LEU A 121 8.44 7.41 7.06
N THR A 122 7.61 7.86 7.98
CA THR A 122 7.13 9.24 8.01
C THR A 122 8.07 10.17 8.78
N TYR A 123 8.72 9.66 9.81
CA TYR A 123 9.64 10.42 10.67
C TYR A 123 10.97 9.70 10.80
N PRO A 124 11.80 9.70 9.73
CA PRO A 124 13.07 8.97 9.76
C PRO A 124 13.98 9.39 10.91
N GLU A 125 13.91 10.66 11.33
CA GLU A 125 14.73 11.20 12.41
C GLU A 125 14.36 10.65 13.80
N VAL A 126 13.21 9.98 13.92
CA VAL A 126 12.79 9.37 15.18
C VAL A 126 12.51 7.87 15.01
N SER A 127 13.16 7.26 14.01
CA SER A 127 12.92 5.86 13.69
C SER A 127 13.52 4.86 14.69
N ASP A 128 14.21 5.35 15.71
CA ASP A 128 14.81 4.52 16.76
C ASP A 128 13.82 4.05 17.83
N PHE A 129 12.57 4.25 17.62
CA PHE A 129 11.54 3.82 18.55
C PHE A 129 11.67 2.35 18.95
#